data_dded4b872547bd809046e9831d3cba9a
#
_entry.id   dded4b872547bd809046e9831d3cba9a
#
_cell.length_a   1.000
_cell.length_b   1.000
_cell.length_c   1.000
_cell.angle_alpha   90.00
_cell.angle_beta   90.00
_cell.angle_gamma   90.00
#
_symmetry.space_group_name_H-M   'P 1'
#
loop_
_entity.id
_entity.type
_entity.pdbx_description
1 polymer ?
#
loop_
_entity_poly.entity_id
_entity_poly.type
_entity_poly.pdbx_seq_one_letter_code
_entity_poly.pdbx_strand_id
1 'polypeptide(L)'
;MALRSPLPTVLSQALIAFTIEFDNEFEHRIEHHTGNQGGPGVWLTSMVMWSNFMRLIPADGVALRDVEANGRITNLGGLQRWGYISVEPADRTVRLKPGGRRAQEVWRPLAGDVEQRWRERFGDGPVDELRQALSSVADPALPLFLPVLGYADGMRADHVRGVPGAAAEDLAALLSQALLAFTLEYEEESTLSLAISADVVCALSAEGVPLRDLPARSGVSKEAITAAVGFLQREGYAVVESDPADGSKLVRLTAQGLAAQAQHVRLAKAVERRWRKRLGGDFDRLTRALFSGRQLAVGLTPYPDGWRAARNPYRARTQAVLADPASALPRYPMVLHRGGYPDGS
;
A
#
# COMPACT_ATOMS: atom_id res chain seq x y z
N MET A 1 26.61 -13.32 -5.71
CA MET A 1 25.97 -12.00 -5.65
C MET A 1 24.47 -12.22 -5.63
N ALA A 2 23.80 -11.99 -4.50
CA ALA A 2 22.34 -12.15 -4.43
C ALA A 2 21.69 -11.22 -5.47
N LEU A 3 20.78 -11.74 -6.27
CA LEU A 3 20.01 -10.93 -7.22
C LEU A 3 19.29 -9.83 -6.41
N ARG A 4 19.61 -8.59 -6.73
CA ARG A 4 18.94 -7.43 -6.11
C ARG A 4 17.47 -7.46 -6.49
N SER A 5 16.58 -7.28 -5.53
CA SER A 5 15.14 -7.16 -5.79
C SER A 5 14.87 -6.02 -6.79
N PRO A 6 13.87 -6.15 -7.68
CA PRO A 6 13.48 -5.10 -8.61
C PRO A 6 13.17 -3.77 -7.87
N LEU A 7 13.47 -2.64 -8.50
CA LEU A 7 13.26 -1.32 -7.92
C LEU A 7 11.85 -1.11 -7.35
N PRO A 8 10.75 -1.44 -8.08
CA PRO A 8 9.41 -1.22 -7.53
C PRO A 8 9.12 -2.09 -6.30
N THR A 9 9.72 -3.28 -6.20
CA THR A 9 9.60 -4.12 -5.00
C THR A 9 10.28 -3.46 -3.79
N VAL A 10 11.47 -2.90 -3.96
CA VAL A 10 12.19 -2.26 -2.86
C VAL A 10 11.53 -0.96 -2.42
N LEU A 11 11.03 -0.15 -3.37
CA LEU A 11 10.21 1.02 -3.08
C LEU A 11 8.95 0.64 -2.28
N SER A 12 8.29 -0.41 -2.72
CA SER A 12 7.10 -0.94 -2.05
C SER A 12 7.41 -1.42 -0.63
N GLN A 13 8.52 -2.15 -0.44
CA GLN A 13 8.95 -2.61 0.87
C GLN A 13 9.22 -1.43 1.82
N ALA A 14 9.89 -0.39 1.34
CA ALA A 14 10.15 0.81 2.14
C ALA A 14 8.85 1.52 2.53
N LEU A 15 7.93 1.71 1.58
CA LEU A 15 6.64 2.34 1.84
C LEU A 15 5.78 1.52 2.81
N ILE A 16 5.73 0.20 2.67
CA ILE A 16 4.97 -0.68 3.57
C ILE A 16 5.58 -0.71 4.96
N ALA A 17 6.92 -0.78 5.08
CA ALA A 17 7.58 -0.70 6.38
C ALA A 17 7.24 0.62 7.10
N PHE A 18 7.30 1.74 6.38
CA PHE A 18 6.91 3.05 6.91
C PHE A 18 5.45 3.07 7.35
N THR A 19 4.55 2.53 6.53
CA THR A 19 3.12 2.46 6.82
C THR A 19 2.83 1.61 8.06
N ILE A 20 3.49 0.47 8.22
CA ILE A 20 3.35 -0.40 9.40
C ILE A 20 3.75 0.36 10.67
N GLU A 21 4.87 1.08 10.65
CA GLU A 21 5.32 1.85 11.81
C GLU A 21 4.37 3.03 12.12
N PHE A 22 3.87 3.69 11.08
CA PHE A 22 2.89 4.77 11.21
C PHE A 22 1.58 4.28 11.84
N ASP A 23 1.04 3.19 11.32
CA ASP A 23 -0.23 2.61 11.79
C ASP A 23 -0.10 2.12 13.24
N ASN A 24 1.02 1.46 13.57
CA ASN A 24 1.30 1.00 14.92
C ASN A 24 1.36 2.17 15.92
N GLU A 25 2.06 3.24 15.56
CA GLU A 25 2.17 4.41 16.43
C GLU A 25 0.83 5.11 16.61
N PHE A 26 0.01 5.17 15.57
CA PHE A 26 -1.33 5.69 15.68
C PHE A 26 -2.18 4.85 16.65
N GLU A 27 -2.12 3.52 16.56
CA GLU A 27 -2.82 2.62 17.48
C GLU A 27 -2.39 2.81 18.95
N HIS A 28 -1.14 3.16 19.19
CA HIS A 28 -0.66 3.47 20.54
C HIS A 28 -1.17 4.80 21.09
N ARG A 29 -1.35 5.81 20.23
CA ARG A 29 -1.71 7.17 20.66
C ARG A 29 -3.20 7.42 20.74
N ILE A 30 -4.01 6.60 20.09
CA ILE A 30 -5.48 6.72 20.14
C ILE A 30 -6.07 5.60 20.99
N GLU A 31 -6.81 6.00 22.02
CA GLU A 31 -7.72 5.08 22.69
C GLU A 31 -8.82 4.67 21.73
N HIS A 32 -8.93 3.37 21.49
CA HIS A 32 -9.97 2.80 20.65
C HIS A 32 -11.33 2.89 21.34
N HIS A 33 -12.02 4.00 21.19
CA HIS A 33 -13.41 4.16 21.62
C HIS A 33 -14.41 3.48 20.67
N THR A 34 -14.01 2.58 19.85
CA THR A 34 -14.92 1.68 19.18
C THR A 34 -15.42 0.64 20.17
N GLY A 35 -15.93 1.16 21.26
CA GLY A 35 -16.47 0.43 22.42
C GLY A 35 -17.71 -0.38 22.15
N ASN A 36 -18.01 -0.72 20.94
CA ASN A 36 -18.92 -1.78 20.62
C ASN A 36 -18.17 -3.10 20.54
N GLN A 37 -17.89 -3.69 21.73
CA GLN A 37 -17.85 -5.13 21.96
C GLN A 37 -17.46 -5.97 20.73
N GLY A 38 -16.34 -5.67 20.12
CA GLY A 38 -15.85 -6.51 19.05
C GLY A 38 -16.18 -6.06 17.62
N GLY A 39 -16.75 -4.91 17.41
CA GLY A 39 -16.87 -4.35 16.06
C GLY A 39 -15.50 -3.96 15.48
N PRO A 40 -15.31 -4.05 14.16
CA PRO A 40 -14.05 -3.70 13.50
C PRO A 40 -13.84 -2.19 13.49
N GLY A 41 -13.49 -1.62 14.62
CA GLY A 41 -13.07 -0.23 14.75
C GLY A 41 -11.74 0.10 14.11
N VAL A 42 -11.18 -0.87 13.48
CA VAL A 42 -9.85 -1.00 12.94
C VAL A 42 -9.55 -0.19 11.70
N TRP A 43 -10.55 0.10 10.97
CA TRP A 43 -10.46 0.59 9.60
C TRP A 43 -9.90 2.01 9.47
N LEU A 44 -9.70 2.70 10.60
CA LEU A 44 -9.39 4.10 10.66
C LEU A 44 -7.98 4.40 11.18
N THR A 45 -7.25 3.37 11.55
CA THR A 45 -5.88 3.50 12.06
C THR A 45 -4.86 3.37 10.96
N SER A 46 -5.16 3.79 9.74
CA SER A 46 -4.22 3.57 8.65
C SER A 46 -3.71 4.87 8.04
N MET A 47 -2.44 4.87 7.68
CA MET A 47 -1.82 5.92 6.90
C MET A 47 -2.58 6.17 5.58
N VAL A 48 -3.21 5.14 5.01
CA VAL A 48 -4.04 5.25 3.83
C VAL A 48 -5.24 6.18 4.06
N MET A 49 -5.89 6.08 5.21
CA MET A 49 -7.00 6.98 5.56
C MET A 49 -6.53 8.41 5.80
N TRP A 50 -5.38 8.57 6.43
CA TRP A 50 -4.76 9.87 6.62
C TRP A 50 -4.36 10.49 5.27
N SER A 51 -3.53 9.80 4.50
CA SER A 51 -2.93 10.33 3.28
C SER A 51 -3.93 10.62 2.17
N ASN A 52 -4.97 9.80 2.04
CA ASN A 52 -5.91 9.91 0.93
C ASN A 52 -7.19 10.70 1.26
N PHE A 53 -7.48 10.95 2.53
CA PHE A 53 -8.72 11.62 2.89
C PHE A 53 -8.56 12.62 4.05
N MET A 54 -8.19 12.16 5.23
CA MET A 54 -8.29 12.97 6.44
C MET A 54 -7.39 14.22 6.43
N ARG A 55 -6.21 14.14 5.81
CA ARG A 55 -5.31 15.29 5.65
C ARG A 55 -5.89 16.44 4.81
N LEU A 56 -6.85 16.12 3.94
CA LEU A 56 -7.46 17.05 3.01
C LEU A 56 -8.61 17.87 3.62
N ILE A 57 -9.01 17.57 4.86
CA ILE A 57 -10.14 18.24 5.51
C ILE A 57 -9.61 19.33 6.45
N PRO A 58 -9.74 20.62 6.09
CA PRO A 58 -9.38 21.72 6.98
C PRO A 58 -10.40 21.88 8.11
N ALA A 59 -10.05 22.71 9.10
CA ALA A 59 -10.87 22.91 10.30
C ALA A 59 -12.28 23.46 9.99
N ASP A 60 -12.38 24.32 8.98
CA ASP A 60 -13.61 24.96 8.52
C ASP A 60 -14.43 24.12 7.54
N GLY A 61 -13.89 22.98 7.13
CA GLY A 61 -14.53 22.04 6.19
C GLY A 61 -14.13 22.28 4.75
N VAL A 62 -14.52 21.33 3.88
CA VAL A 62 -14.16 21.34 2.44
C VAL A 62 -15.28 20.71 1.64
N ALA A 63 -15.51 21.16 0.41
CA ALA A 63 -16.47 20.52 -0.48
C ALA A 63 -16.03 19.09 -0.81
N LEU A 64 -16.95 18.14 -0.77
CA LEU A 64 -16.64 16.73 -1.03
C LEU A 64 -15.95 16.51 -2.39
N ARG A 65 -16.38 17.23 -3.43
CA ARG A 65 -15.77 17.19 -4.76
C ARG A 65 -14.28 17.55 -4.77
N ASP A 66 -13.86 18.47 -3.88
CA ASP A 66 -12.47 18.92 -3.81
C ASP A 66 -11.60 17.87 -3.11
N VAL A 67 -12.19 17.12 -2.15
CA VAL A 67 -11.53 15.94 -1.56
C VAL A 67 -11.43 14.82 -2.58
N GLU A 68 -12.48 14.57 -3.36
CA GLU A 68 -12.50 13.54 -4.42
C GLU A 68 -11.50 13.84 -5.54
N ALA A 69 -11.24 15.11 -5.83
CA ALA A 69 -10.24 15.52 -6.82
C ALA A 69 -8.79 15.32 -6.36
N ASN A 70 -8.53 15.37 -5.04
CA ASN A 70 -7.19 15.30 -4.46
C ASN A 70 -6.90 13.99 -3.70
N GLY A 71 -7.88 13.12 -3.60
CA GLY A 71 -7.79 11.85 -2.90
C GLY A 71 -8.85 10.87 -3.35
N ARG A 72 -8.82 9.65 -2.84
CA ARG A 72 -9.85 8.65 -3.13
C ARG A 72 -10.57 8.24 -1.86
N ILE A 73 -11.88 8.50 -1.84
CA ILE A 73 -12.72 8.16 -0.71
C ILE A 73 -13.19 6.71 -0.86
N THR A 74 -12.66 5.83 -0.03
CA THR A 74 -13.05 4.41 -0.07
C THR A 74 -14.21 4.08 0.84
N ASN A 75 -14.50 4.88 1.90
CA ASN A 75 -15.51 4.55 2.88
C ASN A 75 -16.12 5.78 3.60
N LEU A 76 -16.73 6.67 2.85
CA LEU A 76 -17.37 7.87 3.41
C LEU A 76 -18.41 7.55 4.49
N GLY A 77 -19.26 6.53 4.24
CA GLY A 77 -20.28 6.10 5.20
C GLY A 77 -19.72 5.52 6.49
N GLY A 78 -18.56 4.86 6.42
CA GLY A 78 -17.82 4.41 7.60
C GLY A 78 -17.30 5.56 8.43
N LEU A 79 -16.64 6.54 7.80
CA LEU A 79 -16.12 7.73 8.47
C LEU A 79 -17.21 8.51 9.21
N GLN A 80 -18.41 8.62 8.61
CA GLN A 80 -19.56 9.23 9.25
C GLN A 80 -20.06 8.44 10.46
N ARG A 81 -20.28 7.11 10.28
CA ARG A 81 -20.76 6.22 11.37
C ARG A 81 -19.81 6.19 12.56
N TRP A 82 -18.51 6.25 12.31
CA TRP A 82 -17.49 6.22 13.35
C TRP A 82 -17.23 7.59 13.99
N GLY A 83 -17.97 8.63 13.57
CA GLY A 83 -17.90 9.93 14.21
C GLY A 83 -16.67 10.78 13.87
N TYR A 84 -16.01 10.49 12.76
CA TYR A 84 -14.86 11.27 12.30
C TYR A 84 -15.28 12.49 11.50
N ILE A 85 -16.30 12.35 10.66
CA ILE A 85 -16.79 13.42 9.80
C ILE A 85 -18.31 13.53 9.82
N SER A 86 -18.81 14.69 9.38
CA SER A 86 -20.16 14.86 8.86
C SER A 86 -20.10 15.36 7.42
N VAL A 87 -21.13 15.07 6.64
CA VAL A 87 -21.33 15.63 5.31
C VAL A 87 -22.65 16.39 5.34
N GLU A 88 -22.59 17.69 5.10
CA GLU A 88 -23.76 18.56 5.08
C GLU A 88 -24.59 18.23 3.82
N PRO A 89 -25.90 17.96 3.97
CA PRO A 89 -26.71 17.55 2.81
C PRO A 89 -26.87 18.64 1.74
N ALA A 90 -26.87 19.91 2.15
CA ALA A 90 -27.21 21.04 1.28
C ALA A 90 -26.12 21.31 0.21
N ASP A 91 -24.86 21.32 0.63
CA ASP A 91 -23.71 21.72 -0.22
C ASP A 91 -22.65 20.63 -0.31
N ARG A 92 -22.89 19.46 0.30
CA ARG A 92 -21.94 18.35 0.40
C ARG A 92 -20.60 18.74 1.02
N THR A 93 -20.60 19.72 1.94
CA THR A 93 -19.40 20.08 2.70
C THR A 93 -19.06 18.99 3.73
N VAL A 94 -17.83 18.52 3.69
CA VAL A 94 -17.26 17.59 4.66
C VAL A 94 -16.69 18.40 5.83
N ARG A 95 -17.08 18.06 7.05
CA ARG A 95 -16.56 18.70 8.28
C ARG A 95 -16.06 17.65 9.26
N LEU A 96 -14.99 17.99 9.98
CA LEU A 96 -14.49 17.14 11.05
C LEU A 96 -15.42 17.17 12.26
N LYS A 97 -15.74 16.00 12.78
CA LYS A 97 -16.30 15.84 14.12
C LYS A 97 -15.18 15.81 15.18
N PRO A 98 -15.49 15.87 16.49
CA PRO A 98 -14.48 15.79 17.53
C PRO A 98 -13.49 14.61 17.38
N GLY A 99 -14.00 13.42 17.07
CA GLY A 99 -13.16 12.24 16.82
C GLY A 99 -12.21 12.42 15.62
N GLY A 100 -12.68 13.08 14.55
CA GLY A 100 -11.85 13.37 13.38
C GLY A 100 -10.76 14.39 13.66
N ARG A 101 -11.07 15.45 14.42
CA ARG A 101 -10.06 16.44 14.85
C ARG A 101 -8.97 15.78 15.70
N ARG A 102 -9.37 15.00 16.70
CA ARG A 102 -8.43 14.26 17.54
C ARG A 102 -7.56 13.29 16.71
N ALA A 103 -8.14 12.59 15.76
CA ALA A 103 -7.39 11.72 14.86
C ALA A 103 -6.37 12.50 14.03
N GLN A 104 -6.75 13.65 13.44
CA GLN A 104 -5.83 14.50 12.69
C GLN A 104 -4.68 15.03 13.56
N GLU A 105 -4.95 15.43 14.81
CA GLU A 105 -3.92 15.90 15.74
C GLU A 105 -2.87 14.82 16.00
N VAL A 106 -3.29 13.55 16.07
CA VAL A 106 -2.39 12.41 16.23
C VAL A 106 -1.66 12.08 14.93
N TRP A 107 -2.35 12.02 13.81
CA TRP A 107 -1.74 11.64 12.52
C TRP A 107 -0.73 12.65 11.99
N ARG A 108 -1.00 13.96 12.19
CA ARG A 108 -0.18 15.02 11.60
C ARG A 108 1.31 14.92 11.91
N PRO A 109 1.77 14.66 13.14
CA PRO A 109 3.19 14.52 13.45
C PRO A 109 3.77 13.17 13.08
N LEU A 110 2.96 12.11 12.86
CA LEU A 110 3.45 10.73 12.80
C LEU A 110 4.43 10.48 11.68
N ALA A 111 4.28 11.11 10.52
CA ALA A 111 5.24 10.94 9.43
C ALA A 111 6.65 11.41 9.84
N GLY A 112 6.72 12.55 10.53
CA GLY A 112 8.00 13.05 11.08
C GLY A 112 8.56 12.14 12.18
N ASP A 113 7.69 11.65 13.06
CA ASP A 113 8.11 10.76 14.16
C ASP A 113 8.66 9.43 13.63
N VAL A 114 8.03 8.84 12.61
CA VAL A 114 8.52 7.60 11.98
C VAL A 114 9.84 7.86 11.25
N GLU A 115 9.96 8.98 10.53
CA GLU A 115 11.22 9.35 9.88
C GLU A 115 12.34 9.55 10.90
N GLN A 116 12.05 10.17 12.04
CA GLN A 116 13.02 10.33 13.12
C GLN A 116 13.51 8.97 13.66
N ARG A 117 12.61 8.00 13.82
CA ARG A 117 12.99 6.61 14.20
C ARG A 117 13.86 5.94 13.13
N TRP A 118 13.59 6.23 11.85
CA TRP A 118 14.46 5.73 10.77
C TRP A 118 15.85 6.36 10.84
N ARG A 119 15.96 7.64 11.18
CA ARG A 119 17.25 8.31 11.41
C ARG A 119 18.02 7.69 12.58
N GLU A 120 17.34 7.42 13.68
CA GLU A 120 17.93 6.75 14.85
C GLU A 120 18.42 5.33 14.53
N ARG A 121 17.70 4.61 13.68
CA ARG A 121 17.99 3.20 13.35
C ARG A 121 18.99 3.05 12.22
N PHE A 122 18.91 3.88 11.20
CA PHE A 122 19.73 3.76 9.99
C PHE A 122 20.81 4.84 9.89
N GLY A 123 20.73 5.89 10.69
CA GLY A 123 21.60 7.06 10.64
C GLY A 123 21.02 8.21 9.80
N ASP A 124 21.38 9.45 10.15
CA ASP A 124 20.94 10.66 9.43
C ASP A 124 21.39 10.66 7.97
N GLY A 125 22.65 10.38 7.71
CA GLY A 125 23.21 10.39 6.35
C GLY A 125 22.46 9.48 5.37
N PRO A 126 22.24 8.18 5.66
CA PRO A 126 21.47 7.30 4.80
C PRO A 126 20.02 7.74 4.56
N VAL A 127 19.35 8.30 5.57
CA VAL A 127 17.98 8.81 5.40
C VAL A 127 17.97 10.08 4.55
N ASP A 128 18.92 10.98 4.73
CA ASP A 128 19.06 12.19 3.90
C ASP A 128 19.40 11.84 2.45
N GLU A 129 20.28 10.87 2.22
CA GLU A 129 20.60 10.35 0.89
C GLU A 129 19.34 9.76 0.21
N LEU A 130 18.54 9.00 0.96
CA LEU A 130 17.28 8.44 0.46
C LEU A 130 16.29 9.55 0.09
N ARG A 131 16.09 10.56 0.96
CA ARG A 131 15.23 11.70 0.66
C ARG A 131 15.67 12.44 -0.59
N GLN A 132 16.95 12.77 -0.68
CA GLN A 132 17.52 13.47 -1.84
C GLN A 132 17.33 12.66 -3.12
N ALA A 133 17.59 11.35 -3.07
CA ALA A 133 17.43 10.49 -4.22
C ALA A 133 15.96 10.36 -4.66
N LEU A 134 15.02 10.27 -3.71
CA LEU A 134 13.59 10.24 -4.02
C LEU A 134 13.10 11.59 -4.57
N SER A 135 13.57 12.72 -4.01
CA SER A 135 13.21 14.05 -4.49
C SER A 135 13.65 14.29 -5.94
N SER A 136 14.75 13.68 -6.39
CA SER A 136 15.20 13.80 -7.78
C SER A 136 14.32 13.05 -8.80
N VAL A 137 13.48 12.12 -8.34
CA VAL A 137 12.55 11.34 -9.17
C VAL A 137 11.08 11.71 -8.92
N ALA A 138 10.82 12.57 -7.93
CA ALA A 138 9.48 13.05 -7.64
C ALA A 138 8.94 13.89 -8.80
N ASP A 139 7.67 13.69 -9.13
CA ASP A 139 6.97 14.47 -10.15
C ASP A 139 5.85 15.27 -9.46
N PRO A 140 5.96 16.61 -9.42
CA PRO A 140 4.93 17.45 -8.80
C PRO A 140 3.57 17.39 -9.50
N ALA A 141 3.51 16.86 -10.73
CA ALA A 141 2.25 16.61 -11.43
C ALA A 141 1.49 15.38 -10.89
N LEU A 142 2.17 14.53 -10.10
CA LEU A 142 1.55 13.35 -9.50
C LEU A 142 0.96 13.67 -8.12
N PRO A 143 -0.07 12.91 -7.68
CA PRO A 143 -0.55 12.96 -6.31
C PRO A 143 0.58 12.69 -5.31
N LEU A 144 0.51 13.32 -4.14
CA LEU A 144 1.47 13.09 -3.05
C LEU A 144 1.51 11.64 -2.60
N PHE A 145 0.35 10.98 -2.64
CA PHE A 145 0.24 9.58 -2.25
C PHE A 145 -0.47 8.79 -3.34
N LEU A 146 -0.07 7.55 -3.48
CA LEU A 146 -0.81 6.57 -4.26
C LEU A 146 -2.26 6.53 -3.78
N PRO A 147 -3.23 6.73 -4.67
CA PRO A 147 -4.63 6.56 -4.31
C PRO A 147 -4.88 5.09 -3.95
N VAL A 148 -5.82 4.88 -3.05
CA VAL A 148 -6.33 3.53 -2.80
C VAL A 148 -7.01 3.04 -4.08
N LEU A 149 -6.48 1.99 -4.66
CA LEU A 149 -7.02 1.43 -5.89
C LEU A 149 -8.36 0.75 -5.61
N GLY A 150 -9.38 1.09 -6.39
CA GLY A 150 -10.70 0.46 -6.28
C GLY A 150 -10.72 -0.87 -6.99
N TYR A 151 -11.41 -1.83 -6.43
CA TYR A 151 -11.53 -3.16 -7.03
C TYR A 151 -12.31 -3.16 -8.36
N ALA A 152 -13.20 -2.17 -8.57
CA ALA A 152 -14.03 -2.08 -9.76
C ALA A 152 -13.26 -1.72 -11.04
N ASP A 153 -12.15 -0.97 -10.91
CA ASP A 153 -11.40 -0.42 -12.03
C ASP A 153 -10.20 -1.30 -12.44
N GLY A 154 -10.26 -2.60 -12.21
CA GLY A 154 -9.14 -3.51 -12.47
C GLY A 154 -7.93 -3.25 -11.58
N MET A 155 -8.07 -2.41 -10.57
CA MET A 155 -7.03 -2.07 -9.58
C MET A 155 -5.82 -1.33 -10.19
N ARG A 156 -5.99 -0.71 -11.34
CA ARG A 156 -4.94 0.03 -12.04
C ARG A 156 -4.85 1.48 -11.57
N ALA A 157 -3.67 2.07 -11.69
CA ALA A 157 -3.39 3.46 -11.33
C ALA A 157 -3.52 4.44 -12.52
N ASP A 158 -3.67 3.96 -13.74
CA ASP A 158 -3.65 4.76 -14.98
C ASP A 158 -4.78 5.81 -15.09
N HIS A 159 -5.85 5.66 -14.33
CA HIS A 159 -6.95 6.62 -14.24
C HIS A 159 -6.68 7.74 -13.22
N VAL A 160 -5.62 7.63 -12.43
CA VAL A 160 -5.28 8.62 -11.42
C VAL A 160 -4.71 9.86 -12.10
N ARG A 161 -5.45 10.95 -11.99
CA ARG A 161 -4.98 12.27 -12.36
C ARG A 161 -4.67 13.05 -11.09
N GLY A 162 -3.40 13.40 -10.89
CA GLY A 162 -3.03 14.32 -9.81
C GLY A 162 -3.54 15.72 -10.13
N VAL A 163 -4.13 16.37 -9.15
CA VAL A 163 -4.06 17.83 -9.12
C VAL A 163 -2.63 18.14 -8.73
N PRO A 164 -1.90 19.03 -9.47
CA PRO A 164 -0.57 19.43 -9.08
C PRO A 164 -0.57 19.81 -7.61
N GLY A 165 0.01 18.97 -6.78
CA GLY A 165 -0.04 19.13 -5.34
C GLY A 165 1.13 19.96 -4.82
N ALA A 166 1.09 20.25 -3.54
CA ALA A 166 2.25 20.73 -2.81
C ALA A 166 3.42 19.73 -2.98
N ALA A 167 4.64 20.22 -2.91
CA ALA A 167 5.82 19.35 -2.92
C ALA A 167 5.70 18.28 -1.83
N ALA A 168 6.18 17.08 -2.13
CA ALA A 168 6.24 16.02 -1.14
C ALA A 168 7.25 16.40 -0.05
N GLU A 169 6.78 16.65 1.16
CA GLU A 169 7.61 17.11 2.27
C GLU A 169 8.06 15.95 3.15
N ASP A 170 7.31 14.87 3.22
CA ASP A 170 7.65 13.70 4.03
C ASP A 170 8.14 12.51 3.20
N LEU A 171 8.91 11.63 3.84
CA LEU A 171 9.54 10.48 3.21
C LEU A 171 8.51 9.50 2.62
N ALA A 172 7.35 9.35 3.26
CA ALA A 172 6.31 8.46 2.78
C ALA A 172 5.67 8.99 1.48
N ALA A 173 5.45 10.31 1.38
CA ALA A 173 4.95 10.93 0.17
C ALA A 173 5.95 10.76 -0.99
N LEU A 174 7.24 10.97 -0.74
CA LEU A 174 8.30 10.75 -1.74
C LEU A 174 8.37 9.29 -2.21
N LEU A 175 8.33 8.34 -1.29
CA LEU A 175 8.29 6.90 -1.62
C LEU A 175 7.05 6.55 -2.45
N SER A 176 5.90 7.11 -2.07
CA SER A 176 4.64 6.88 -2.76
C SER A 176 4.64 7.47 -4.17
N GLN A 177 5.15 8.70 -4.35
CA GLN A 177 5.28 9.31 -5.68
C GLN A 177 6.22 8.54 -6.60
N ALA A 178 7.37 8.11 -6.11
CA ALA A 178 8.31 7.31 -6.89
C ALA A 178 7.69 5.96 -7.32
N LEU A 179 6.98 5.30 -6.41
CA LEU A 179 6.28 4.05 -6.73
C LEU A 179 5.12 4.28 -7.71
N LEU A 180 4.36 5.38 -7.57
CA LEU A 180 3.29 5.75 -8.49
C LEU A 180 3.83 6.04 -9.89
N ALA A 181 4.90 6.82 -10.01
CA ALA A 181 5.53 7.11 -11.29
C ALA A 181 5.95 5.82 -12.02
N PHE A 182 6.56 4.88 -11.29
CA PHE A 182 6.91 3.57 -11.84
C PHE A 182 5.68 2.77 -12.25
N THR A 183 4.64 2.79 -11.42
CA THR A 183 3.39 2.06 -11.66
C THR A 183 2.70 2.56 -12.92
N LEU A 184 2.61 3.87 -13.12
CA LEU A 184 2.00 4.46 -14.31
C LEU A 184 2.75 4.07 -15.58
N GLU A 185 4.08 4.20 -15.61
CA GLU A 185 4.88 3.76 -16.77
C GLU A 185 4.74 2.26 -17.07
N TYR A 186 4.60 1.44 -16.05
CA TYR A 186 4.36 0.01 -16.22
C TYR A 186 2.96 -0.25 -16.80
N GLU A 187 1.94 0.41 -16.27
CA GLU A 187 0.55 0.17 -16.64
C GLU A 187 0.17 0.76 -18.01
N GLU A 188 0.98 1.67 -18.59
CA GLU A 188 0.83 2.08 -19.98
C GLU A 188 0.95 0.92 -20.99
N GLU A 189 1.77 -0.07 -20.66
CA GLU A 189 2.05 -1.22 -21.53
C GLU A 189 1.50 -2.55 -20.98
N SER A 190 0.77 -2.53 -19.87
CA SER A 190 0.23 -3.72 -19.20
C SER A 190 -1.27 -3.61 -18.96
N THR A 191 -1.99 -4.68 -19.22
CA THR A 191 -3.40 -4.83 -18.81
C THR A 191 -3.55 -5.21 -17.34
N LEU A 192 -2.47 -5.71 -16.71
CA LEU A 192 -2.42 -6.04 -15.29
C LEU A 192 -1.98 -4.83 -14.48
N SER A 193 -2.63 -4.59 -13.35
CA SER A 193 -2.13 -3.63 -12.38
C SER A 193 -0.79 -4.10 -11.81
N LEU A 194 0.17 -3.18 -11.66
CA LEU A 194 1.46 -3.54 -11.05
C LEU A 194 1.30 -4.02 -9.61
N ALA A 195 0.40 -3.37 -8.88
CA ALA A 195 0.31 -3.50 -7.44
C ALA A 195 -0.44 -4.73 -6.94
N ILE A 196 -1.38 -5.26 -7.70
CA ILE A 196 -2.27 -6.34 -7.23
C ILE A 196 -2.35 -7.47 -8.22
N SER A 197 -2.82 -7.22 -9.46
CA SER A 197 -3.05 -8.30 -10.43
C SER A 197 -1.75 -8.97 -10.86
N ALA A 198 -0.68 -8.20 -11.06
CA ALA A 198 0.63 -8.73 -11.42
C ALA A 198 1.23 -9.58 -10.29
N ASP A 199 1.07 -9.14 -9.03
CA ASP A 199 1.54 -9.88 -7.86
C ASP A 199 0.86 -11.24 -7.74
N VAL A 200 -0.46 -11.27 -7.93
CA VAL A 200 -1.22 -12.52 -7.89
C VAL A 200 -0.82 -13.43 -9.05
N VAL A 201 -0.69 -12.89 -10.26
CA VAL A 201 -0.21 -13.65 -11.42
C VAL A 201 1.20 -14.22 -11.17
N CYS A 202 2.10 -13.45 -10.55
CA CYS A 202 3.45 -13.91 -10.21
C CYS A 202 3.45 -15.02 -9.14
N ALA A 203 2.45 -15.04 -8.27
CA ALA A 203 2.31 -16.07 -7.23
C ALA A 203 1.65 -17.36 -7.73
N LEU A 204 1.05 -17.34 -8.92
CA LEU A 204 0.38 -18.49 -9.55
C LEU A 204 1.34 -19.30 -10.45
N SER A 205 0.92 -20.52 -10.78
CA SER A 205 1.62 -21.40 -11.72
C SER A 205 0.61 -22.14 -12.62
N ALA A 206 1.14 -22.89 -13.61
CA ALA A 206 0.34 -23.73 -14.47
C ALA A 206 -0.26 -24.95 -13.75
N GLU A 207 0.44 -25.45 -12.72
CA GLU A 207 -0.01 -26.57 -11.88
C GLU A 207 -1.14 -26.15 -10.93
N GLY A 208 -1.22 -24.86 -10.65
CA GLY A 208 -2.20 -24.27 -9.74
C GLY A 208 -1.66 -24.05 -8.33
N VAL A 209 -2.33 -23.15 -7.62
CA VAL A 209 -2.03 -22.78 -6.24
C VAL A 209 -3.36 -22.74 -5.46
N PRO A 210 -3.43 -23.39 -4.28
CA PRO A 210 -4.59 -23.27 -3.43
C PRO A 210 -4.91 -21.79 -3.12
N LEU A 211 -6.16 -21.37 -3.31
CA LEU A 211 -6.58 -19.98 -3.09
C LEU A 211 -6.21 -19.48 -1.68
N ARG A 212 -6.30 -20.37 -0.68
CA ARG A 212 -5.94 -20.08 0.72
C ARG A 212 -4.47 -19.73 0.92
N ASP A 213 -3.57 -20.18 0.02
CA ASP A 213 -2.12 -20.00 0.13
C ASP A 213 -1.64 -18.71 -0.58
N LEU A 214 -2.48 -18.12 -1.44
CA LEU A 214 -2.12 -16.93 -2.21
C LEU A 214 -1.73 -15.73 -1.34
N PRO A 215 -2.40 -15.42 -0.21
CA PRO A 215 -1.97 -14.32 0.64
C PRO A 215 -0.52 -14.45 1.12
N ALA A 216 -0.13 -15.64 1.56
CA ALA A 216 1.23 -15.90 2.03
C ALA A 216 2.27 -15.90 0.89
N ARG A 217 1.86 -16.26 -0.33
CA ARG A 217 2.75 -16.32 -1.49
C ARG A 217 2.97 -14.97 -2.15
N SER A 218 1.91 -14.16 -2.26
CA SER A 218 1.96 -12.85 -2.94
C SER A 218 2.27 -11.70 -1.98
N GLY A 219 1.94 -11.82 -0.70
CA GLY A 219 1.96 -10.72 0.25
C GLY A 219 0.75 -9.78 0.11
N VAL A 220 -0.23 -10.14 -0.74
CA VAL A 220 -1.46 -9.36 -0.98
C VAL A 220 -2.56 -9.84 -0.04
N SER A 221 -3.42 -8.94 0.41
CA SER A 221 -4.52 -9.26 1.32
C SER A 221 -5.52 -10.25 0.72
N LYS A 222 -6.23 -10.97 1.58
CA LYS A 222 -7.26 -11.92 1.18
C LYS A 222 -8.36 -11.26 0.34
N GLU A 223 -8.76 -10.05 0.70
CA GLU A 223 -9.78 -9.27 -0.01
C GLU A 223 -9.29 -8.87 -1.40
N ALA A 224 -8.06 -8.35 -1.49
CA ALA A 224 -7.44 -7.99 -2.77
C ALA A 224 -7.23 -9.22 -3.66
N ILE A 225 -6.84 -10.37 -3.10
CA ILE A 225 -6.73 -11.63 -3.85
C ILE A 225 -8.09 -12.05 -4.40
N THR A 226 -9.15 -11.98 -3.61
CA THR A 226 -10.49 -12.33 -4.07
C THR A 226 -10.89 -11.47 -5.27
N ALA A 227 -10.64 -10.17 -5.21
CA ALA A 227 -10.91 -9.25 -6.30
C ALA A 227 -10.00 -9.51 -7.52
N ALA A 228 -8.70 -9.72 -7.29
CA ALA A 228 -7.74 -10.01 -8.35
C ALA A 228 -8.05 -11.31 -9.07
N VAL A 229 -8.33 -12.39 -8.35
CA VAL A 229 -8.69 -13.68 -8.95
C VAL A 229 -9.99 -13.56 -9.74
N GLY A 230 -10.98 -12.84 -9.24
CA GLY A 230 -12.22 -12.55 -9.98
C GLY A 230 -11.97 -11.78 -11.28
N PHE A 231 -11.08 -10.79 -11.26
CA PHE A 231 -10.63 -10.09 -12.45
C PHE A 231 -9.90 -11.03 -13.42
N LEU A 232 -8.91 -11.77 -12.93
CA LEU A 232 -8.12 -12.69 -13.77
C LEU A 232 -8.97 -13.76 -14.44
N GLN A 233 -10.03 -14.25 -13.76
CA GLN A 233 -10.98 -15.19 -14.36
C GLN A 233 -11.80 -14.56 -15.48
N ARG A 234 -12.36 -13.37 -15.25
CA ARG A 234 -13.18 -12.67 -16.26
C ARG A 234 -12.38 -12.35 -17.51
N GLU A 235 -11.12 -11.98 -17.35
CA GLU A 235 -10.22 -11.64 -18.45
C GLU A 235 -9.50 -12.85 -19.04
N GLY A 236 -9.77 -14.07 -18.57
CA GLY A 236 -9.22 -15.30 -19.12
C GLY A 236 -7.76 -15.61 -18.75
N TYR A 237 -7.18 -14.91 -17.77
CA TYR A 237 -5.80 -15.16 -17.31
C TYR A 237 -5.69 -16.35 -16.36
N ALA A 238 -6.75 -16.66 -15.62
CA ALA A 238 -6.76 -17.76 -14.67
C ALA A 238 -8.10 -18.52 -14.69
N VAL A 239 -8.04 -19.77 -14.22
CA VAL A 239 -9.22 -20.58 -13.92
C VAL A 239 -9.22 -20.97 -12.45
N VAL A 240 -10.40 -21.09 -11.85
CA VAL A 240 -10.58 -21.61 -10.49
C VAL A 240 -11.32 -22.94 -10.59
N GLU A 241 -10.68 -23.96 -10.07
CA GLU A 241 -11.17 -25.35 -10.09
C GLU A 241 -11.25 -25.88 -8.65
N SER A 242 -11.93 -27.01 -8.46
CA SER A 242 -11.84 -27.76 -7.20
C SER A 242 -10.63 -28.68 -7.26
N ASP A 243 -9.81 -28.66 -6.21
CA ASP A 243 -8.72 -29.61 -6.05
C ASP A 243 -9.31 -31.03 -5.92
N PRO A 244 -8.93 -31.98 -6.78
CA PRO A 244 -9.42 -33.35 -6.69
C PRO A 244 -9.08 -34.05 -5.36
N ALA A 245 -8.03 -33.59 -4.68
CA ALA A 245 -7.53 -34.23 -3.47
C ALA A 245 -8.34 -33.89 -2.22
N ASP A 246 -8.75 -32.61 -2.08
CA ASP A 246 -9.41 -32.13 -0.86
C ASP A 246 -10.64 -31.24 -1.12
N GLY A 247 -11.00 -31.03 -2.39
CA GLY A 247 -12.13 -30.18 -2.78
C GLY A 247 -11.89 -28.68 -2.59
N SER A 248 -10.70 -28.26 -2.18
CA SER A 248 -10.36 -26.84 -2.00
C SER A 248 -10.29 -26.10 -3.34
N LYS A 249 -10.40 -24.77 -3.31
CA LYS A 249 -10.26 -23.95 -4.53
C LYS A 249 -8.81 -23.86 -4.95
N LEU A 250 -8.52 -24.31 -6.17
CA LEU A 250 -7.23 -24.22 -6.83
C LEU A 250 -7.29 -23.15 -7.93
N VAL A 251 -6.36 -22.23 -7.94
CA VAL A 251 -6.24 -21.18 -8.96
C VAL A 251 -5.07 -21.51 -9.87
N ARG A 252 -5.32 -21.60 -11.18
CA ARG A 252 -4.32 -21.99 -12.17
C ARG A 252 -4.25 -20.93 -13.28
N LEU A 253 -3.04 -20.63 -13.76
CA LEU A 253 -2.86 -19.80 -14.93
C LEU A 253 -3.28 -20.54 -16.21
N THR A 254 -3.96 -19.82 -17.09
CA THR A 254 -4.17 -20.23 -18.47
C THR A 254 -2.91 -19.97 -19.31
N ALA A 255 -2.90 -20.38 -20.57
CA ALA A 255 -1.83 -20.00 -21.50
C ALA A 255 -1.68 -18.48 -21.62
N GLN A 256 -2.80 -17.73 -21.61
CA GLN A 256 -2.80 -16.27 -21.59
C GLN A 256 -2.21 -15.73 -20.26
N GLY A 257 -2.55 -16.34 -19.14
CA GLY A 257 -1.98 -15.98 -17.84
C GLY A 257 -0.48 -16.20 -17.74
N LEU A 258 0.03 -17.30 -18.28
CA LEU A 258 1.47 -17.58 -18.36
C LEU A 258 2.20 -16.55 -19.25
N ALA A 259 1.59 -16.18 -20.38
CA ALA A 259 2.12 -15.14 -21.24
C ALA A 259 2.17 -13.78 -20.53
N ALA A 260 1.12 -13.41 -19.79
CA ALA A 260 1.06 -12.18 -18.99
C ALA A 260 2.10 -12.18 -17.86
N GLN A 261 2.32 -13.32 -17.18
CA GLN A 261 3.38 -13.47 -16.17
C GLN A 261 4.77 -13.23 -16.78
N ALA A 262 5.04 -13.82 -17.94
CA ALA A 262 6.31 -13.63 -18.64
C ALA A 262 6.47 -12.17 -19.15
N GLN A 263 5.38 -11.54 -19.58
CA GLN A 263 5.37 -10.11 -19.96
C GLN A 263 5.68 -9.22 -18.78
N HIS A 264 5.08 -9.46 -17.61
CA HIS A 264 5.32 -8.70 -16.39
C HIS A 264 6.82 -8.61 -16.06
N VAL A 265 7.52 -9.74 -16.05
CA VAL A 265 8.96 -9.77 -15.76
C VAL A 265 9.79 -8.97 -16.77
N ARG A 266 9.44 -9.04 -18.06
CA ARG A 266 10.12 -8.27 -19.11
C ARG A 266 9.85 -6.78 -19.00
N LEU A 267 8.59 -6.44 -18.77
CA LEU A 267 8.14 -5.05 -18.71
C LEU A 267 8.70 -4.31 -17.50
N ALA A 268 8.67 -4.91 -16.31
CA ALA A 268 9.27 -4.33 -15.12
C ALA A 268 10.75 -3.97 -15.35
N LYS A 269 11.51 -4.90 -15.96
CA LYS A 269 12.90 -4.64 -16.36
C LYS A 269 13.04 -3.57 -17.43
N ALA A 270 12.09 -3.46 -18.34
CA ALA A 270 12.09 -2.42 -19.37
C ALA A 270 11.89 -1.03 -18.78
N VAL A 271 10.94 -0.89 -17.84
CA VAL A 271 10.73 0.37 -17.10
C VAL A 271 11.99 0.75 -16.31
N GLU A 272 12.61 -0.19 -15.58
CA GLU A 272 13.87 0.10 -14.87
C GLU A 272 14.98 0.58 -15.81
N ARG A 273 15.11 0.00 -17.01
CA ARG A 273 16.10 0.46 -18.00
C ARG A 273 15.79 1.87 -18.50
N ARG A 274 14.50 2.21 -18.73
CA ARG A 274 14.10 3.57 -19.10
C ARG A 274 14.42 4.57 -18.00
N TRP A 275 14.13 4.23 -16.76
CA TRP A 275 14.48 5.05 -15.59
C TRP A 275 15.97 5.27 -15.48
N ARG A 276 16.78 4.20 -15.59
CA ARG A 276 18.24 4.32 -15.57
C ARG A 276 18.77 5.23 -16.68
N LYS A 277 18.20 5.11 -17.90
CA LYS A 277 18.58 5.98 -19.02
C LYS A 277 18.19 7.44 -18.80
N ARG A 278 16.99 7.70 -18.24
CA ARG A 278 16.47 9.05 -18.00
C ARG A 278 17.13 9.75 -16.83
N LEU A 279 17.31 9.05 -15.73
CA LEU A 279 17.80 9.59 -14.46
C LEU A 279 19.32 9.50 -14.31
N GLY A 280 19.99 8.65 -15.07
CA GLY A 280 21.47 8.51 -15.00
C GLY A 280 21.97 8.23 -13.59
N GLY A 281 22.84 9.10 -13.08
CA GLY A 281 23.43 8.97 -11.75
C GLY A 281 22.41 9.01 -10.59
N ASP A 282 21.28 9.68 -10.78
CA ASP A 282 20.22 9.72 -9.76
C ASP A 282 19.53 8.36 -9.59
N PHE A 283 19.40 7.58 -10.67
CA PHE A 283 18.93 6.20 -10.57
C PHE A 283 19.86 5.33 -9.72
N ASP A 284 21.15 5.47 -9.93
CA ASP A 284 22.15 4.71 -9.14
C ASP A 284 22.18 5.18 -7.69
N ARG A 285 22.01 6.48 -7.44
CA ARG A 285 21.86 7.04 -6.10
C ARG A 285 20.61 6.47 -5.42
N LEU A 286 19.44 6.55 -6.05
CA LEU A 286 18.19 6.00 -5.54
C LEU A 286 18.32 4.51 -5.20
N THR A 287 18.87 3.73 -6.13
CA THR A 287 19.00 2.29 -5.89
C THR A 287 20.01 1.94 -4.81
N ARG A 288 21.01 2.78 -4.50
CA ARG A 288 21.93 2.57 -3.36
C ARG A 288 21.32 3.02 -2.05
N ALA A 289 20.58 4.14 -2.05
CA ALA A 289 19.98 4.71 -0.85
C ALA A 289 18.78 3.91 -0.30
N LEU A 290 18.09 3.14 -1.15
CA LEU A 290 16.98 2.30 -0.70
C LEU A 290 17.48 1.18 0.21
N PHE A 291 16.90 1.11 1.40
CA PHE A 291 17.17 0.04 2.37
C PHE A 291 16.69 -1.31 1.86
N SER A 292 17.47 -2.35 2.14
CA SER A 292 17.04 -3.73 1.84
C SER A 292 15.90 -4.17 2.77
N GLY A 293 15.09 -5.13 2.34
CA GLY A 293 14.03 -5.69 3.19
C GLY A 293 14.55 -6.21 4.53
N ARG A 294 15.79 -6.71 4.60
CA ARG A 294 16.41 -7.12 5.87
C ARG A 294 16.69 -5.94 6.79
N GLN A 295 17.15 -4.82 6.27
CA GLN A 295 17.37 -3.60 7.07
C GLN A 295 16.03 -3.04 7.55
N LEU A 296 15.04 -2.97 6.68
CA LEU A 296 13.69 -2.49 7.02
C LEU A 296 13.01 -3.37 8.08
N ALA A 297 13.29 -4.68 8.08
CA ALA A 297 12.72 -5.61 9.05
C ALA A 297 13.31 -5.45 10.46
N VAL A 298 14.50 -4.85 10.60
CA VAL A 298 15.10 -4.64 11.92
C VAL A 298 14.27 -3.65 12.72
N GLY A 299 13.75 -4.08 13.86
CA GLY A 299 12.90 -3.26 14.72
C GLY A 299 11.46 -3.07 14.21
N LEU A 300 11.09 -3.71 13.10
CA LEU A 300 9.73 -3.67 12.60
C LEU A 300 8.84 -4.55 13.48
N THR A 301 7.90 -3.92 14.14
CA THR A 301 6.90 -4.61 14.98
C THR A 301 5.53 -4.39 14.35
N PRO A 302 4.99 -5.36 13.62
CA PRO A 302 3.77 -5.15 12.84
C PRO A 302 2.54 -4.88 13.70
N TYR A 303 2.47 -5.47 14.90
CA TYR A 303 1.42 -5.19 15.88
C TYR A 303 2.02 -5.29 17.28
N PRO A 304 2.42 -4.16 17.90
CA PRO A 304 3.16 -4.23 19.17
C PRO A 304 2.32 -4.88 20.28
N ASP A 305 1.26 -4.29 20.72
CA ASP A 305 0.41 -4.81 21.79
C ASP A 305 -1.06 -4.48 21.56
N GLY A 306 -1.39 -4.12 20.34
CA GLY A 306 -2.72 -3.65 19.96
C GLY A 306 -3.77 -4.76 20.04
N TRP A 307 -5.00 -4.35 20.09
CA TRP A 307 -6.16 -5.24 20.07
C TRP A 307 -6.17 -6.20 18.86
N ARG A 308 -5.51 -5.87 17.73
CA ARG A 308 -5.33 -6.77 16.59
C ARG A 308 -4.50 -7.99 16.94
N ALA A 309 -3.39 -7.79 17.67
CA ALA A 309 -2.53 -8.89 18.12
C ALA A 309 -3.27 -9.87 19.05
N ALA A 310 -4.23 -9.37 19.83
CA ALA A 310 -5.00 -10.18 20.77
C ALA A 310 -6.15 -10.97 20.12
N ARG A 311 -6.53 -10.67 18.86
CA ARG A 311 -7.70 -11.26 18.20
C ARG A 311 -7.39 -12.46 17.34
N ASN A 312 -8.23 -13.48 17.47
CA ASN A 312 -8.36 -14.55 16.49
C ASN A 312 -9.14 -14.01 15.24
N PRO A 313 -8.68 -14.20 13.98
CA PRO A 313 -7.61 -15.07 13.51
C PRO A 313 -6.22 -14.42 13.39
N TYR A 314 -6.04 -13.17 13.76
CA TYR A 314 -4.80 -12.41 13.56
C TYR A 314 -3.64 -12.89 14.43
N ARG A 315 -3.92 -13.46 15.58
CA ARG A 315 -2.90 -13.89 16.56
C ARG A 315 -1.83 -14.81 15.96
N ALA A 316 -2.21 -15.81 15.20
CA ALA A 316 -1.25 -16.74 14.60
C ALA A 316 -0.35 -16.04 13.58
N ARG A 317 -0.92 -15.12 12.79
CA ARG A 317 -0.19 -14.34 11.81
C ARG A 317 0.74 -13.34 12.48
N THR A 318 0.28 -12.64 13.52
CA THR A 318 1.12 -11.75 14.33
C THR A 318 2.32 -12.50 14.89
N GLN A 319 2.13 -13.70 15.44
CA GLN A 319 3.22 -14.52 15.94
C GLN A 319 4.21 -14.91 14.83
N ALA A 320 3.72 -15.26 13.66
CA ALA A 320 4.58 -15.57 12.51
C ALA A 320 5.43 -14.37 12.08
N VAL A 321 4.84 -13.18 12.04
CA VAL A 321 5.56 -11.95 11.68
C VAL A 321 6.53 -11.51 12.78
N LEU A 322 6.19 -11.69 14.04
CA LEU A 322 7.13 -11.43 15.16
C LEU A 322 8.34 -12.38 15.11
N ALA A 323 8.13 -13.61 14.66
CA ALA A 323 9.22 -14.57 14.48
C ALA A 323 10.11 -14.25 13.26
N ASP A 324 9.52 -13.70 12.19
CA ASP A 324 10.22 -13.24 10.99
C ASP A 324 9.61 -11.93 10.49
N PRO A 325 10.07 -10.77 11.01
CA PRO A 325 9.53 -9.46 10.60
C PRO A 325 9.66 -9.17 9.11
N ALA A 326 10.63 -9.75 8.42
CA ALA A 326 10.78 -9.59 6.97
C ALA A 326 9.59 -10.21 6.18
N SER A 327 8.87 -11.15 6.77
CA SER A 327 7.67 -11.75 6.18
C SER A 327 6.49 -10.78 6.08
N ALA A 328 6.50 -9.67 6.81
CA ALA A 328 5.52 -8.59 6.68
C ALA A 328 5.73 -7.75 5.40
N LEU A 329 6.93 -7.79 4.81
CA LEU A 329 7.26 -7.01 3.64
C LEU A 329 6.84 -7.73 2.35
N PRO A 330 6.32 -7.02 1.36
CA PRO A 330 5.85 -7.63 0.11
C PRO A 330 7.00 -8.26 -0.68
N ARG A 331 6.73 -9.38 -1.33
CA ARG A 331 7.67 -10.05 -2.24
C ARG A 331 7.65 -9.45 -3.64
N TYR A 332 6.56 -8.81 -3.98
CA TYR A 332 6.31 -8.16 -5.27
C TYR A 332 5.89 -6.71 -5.03
N PRO A 333 5.94 -5.84 -6.06
CA PRO A 333 5.47 -4.47 -5.90
C PRO A 333 4.02 -4.42 -5.42
N MET A 334 3.76 -3.61 -4.41
CA MET A 334 2.43 -3.29 -3.94
C MET A 334 2.33 -1.78 -3.76
N VAL A 335 1.14 -1.25 -3.92
CA VAL A 335 0.80 0.11 -3.51
C VAL A 335 0.24 0.09 -2.09
N LEU A 336 0.13 1.27 -1.47
CA LEU A 336 -0.64 1.42 -0.26
C LEU A 336 -2.02 0.83 -0.48
N HIS A 337 -2.27 -0.27 0.18
CA HIS A 337 -3.54 -0.95 0.18
C HIS A 337 -4.33 -0.58 1.43
N ARG A 338 -5.62 -0.91 1.43
CA ARG A 338 -6.50 -0.74 2.56
C ARG A 338 -5.84 -1.28 3.84
N GLY A 339 -5.56 -0.39 4.79
CA GLY A 339 -4.86 -0.73 6.02
C GLY A 339 -3.34 -0.75 5.94
N GLY A 340 -2.73 -0.60 4.77
CA GLY A 340 -1.27 -0.54 4.59
C GLY A 340 -0.50 -1.77 5.05
N TYR A 341 -1.18 -2.83 5.47
CA TYR A 341 -0.61 -4.03 6.03
C TYR A 341 -0.95 -5.26 5.17
N PRO A 342 -0.10 -6.29 5.13
CA PRO A 342 -0.34 -7.50 4.36
C PRO A 342 -1.64 -8.24 4.68
N ASP A 343 -2.31 -7.94 5.78
CA ASP A 343 -3.61 -8.52 6.12
C ASP A 343 -4.80 -7.82 5.43
N GLY A 344 -4.57 -6.70 4.77
CA GLY A 344 -5.60 -5.97 4.03
C GLY A 344 -6.65 -5.27 4.89
N SER A 345 -6.37 -5.09 6.14
CA SER A 345 -7.28 -4.42 7.08
C SER A 345 -7.17 -2.90 7.02
#